data_30aa72cd9ab8b86d5b052c4d5f821d04
#
_entry.id   30aa72cd9ab8b86d5b052c4d5f821d04
#
_cell.length_a   1.000
_cell.length_b   1.000
_cell.length_c   1.000
_cell.angle_alpha   90.00
_cell.angle_beta   90.00
_cell.angle_gamma   90.00
#
_symmetry.space_group_name_H-M   'P 1'
#
loop_
_entity.id
_entity.type
_entity.pdbx_description
1 polymer ?
#
loop_
_entity_poly.entity_id
_entity_poly.type
_entity_poly.pdbx_seq_one_letter_code
_entity_poly.pdbx_strand_id
1 'polypeptide(L)'
;MTRSVAWRIPAVVAALAVAASTSAVLATSPASAAAGTATGYASQNGGTTGGQGGATVRATTGTQIHQALCGRASSSTPIIIEVSGTINHGNTAKVSGNSCETAAGVIELKRISNVTIIGVGGGAVFDQLGIHIRESRNIIIRNVTVRNVKKSGSPTSNGGDAIGMENNVRNVWVDHVNLLASGGESEGYDGLFDMKNNTQYVTLSYSTLRNSGRGGLVGSSESDRSNGFITYHHNLYENIDSRAPLLRGGIAHMYNNHYVSLNESGINSRAGAKAKVDNNYFKNSRDVLGTFYTTEAGYWQVSGNVFDNVTWSAPSSDHKPAGPDVKSTTTVSVPYSFTLDQANCVPNVVSRTAGANTGLRESDGSC
;
A
#
# COMPACT_ATOMS: atom_id res chain seq x y z
N MET A 1 -18.07 -90.32 -40.43
CA MET A 1 -18.29 -88.95 -40.89
C MET A 1 -18.44 -88.06 -39.65
N THR A 2 -17.39 -87.52 -39.18
CA THR A 2 -17.36 -86.64 -37.99
C THR A 2 -16.89 -85.28 -38.36
N ARG A 3 -17.69 -84.24 -38.22
CA ARG A 3 -17.36 -82.84 -38.48
C ARG A 3 -16.91 -82.24 -37.23
N SER A 4 -15.67 -81.74 -37.23
CA SER A 4 -15.08 -80.92 -36.16
C SER A 4 -15.52 -79.49 -36.32
N VAL A 5 -16.03 -78.92 -35.24
CA VAL A 5 -16.40 -77.48 -35.13
C VAL A 5 -15.27 -76.75 -34.44
N ALA A 6 -14.66 -75.83 -35.14
CA ALA A 6 -13.60 -74.95 -34.56
C ALA A 6 -14.24 -73.73 -33.93
N TRP A 7 -13.99 -73.53 -32.64
CA TRP A 7 -14.38 -72.32 -31.93
C TRP A 7 -13.32 -71.24 -32.12
N ARG A 8 -13.72 -70.09 -32.61
CA ARG A 8 -12.88 -68.88 -32.68
C ARG A 8 -13.11 -68.05 -31.44
N ILE A 9 -12.02 -67.78 -30.69
CA ILE A 9 -12.01 -66.86 -29.56
C ILE A 9 -11.70 -65.47 -30.08
N PRO A 10 -12.50 -64.41 -29.77
CA PRO A 10 -12.14 -63.05 -30.14
C PRO A 10 -11.09 -62.49 -29.17
N ALA A 11 -9.99 -61.96 -29.72
CA ALA A 11 -9.00 -61.24 -28.98
C ALA A 11 -9.49 -59.85 -28.59
N VAL A 12 -9.61 -59.58 -27.30
CA VAL A 12 -9.88 -58.22 -26.76
C VAL A 12 -8.57 -57.47 -26.72
N VAL A 13 -8.45 -56.46 -27.59
CA VAL A 13 -7.33 -55.49 -27.54
C VAL A 13 -7.67 -54.43 -26.49
N ALA A 14 -7.06 -54.45 -25.36
CA ALA A 14 -7.12 -53.41 -24.35
C ALA A 14 -6.20 -52.21 -24.78
N ALA A 15 -6.79 -51.12 -25.19
CA ALA A 15 -6.05 -49.85 -25.42
C ALA A 15 -5.73 -49.21 -24.08
N LEU A 16 -4.44 -49.19 -23.69
CA LEU A 16 -3.96 -48.34 -22.59
C LEU A 16 -3.91 -46.88 -23.08
N ALA A 17 -4.80 -46.05 -22.55
CA ALA A 17 -4.70 -44.62 -22.68
C ALA A 17 -3.64 -44.09 -21.69
N VAL A 18 -2.45 -43.72 -22.20
CA VAL A 18 -1.44 -43.00 -21.43
C VAL A 18 -1.90 -41.54 -21.34
N ALA A 19 -2.38 -41.13 -20.17
CA ALA A 19 -2.62 -39.71 -19.88
C ALA A 19 -1.27 -39.01 -19.71
N ALA A 20 -0.86 -38.25 -20.71
CA ALA A 20 0.29 -37.35 -20.63
C ALA A 20 -0.12 -36.15 -19.75
N SER A 21 0.33 -36.13 -18.51
CA SER A 21 0.29 -34.95 -17.65
C SER A 21 1.29 -33.91 -18.18
N THR A 22 0.82 -32.91 -18.91
CA THR A 22 1.62 -31.75 -19.29
C THR A 22 1.86 -30.91 -18.04
N SER A 23 3.00 -31.08 -17.40
CA SER A 23 3.51 -30.14 -16.43
C SER A 23 3.79 -28.83 -17.16
N ALA A 24 2.99 -27.81 -16.89
CA ALA A 24 3.26 -26.46 -17.39
C ALA A 24 4.57 -25.98 -16.77
N VAL A 25 5.63 -25.95 -17.55
CA VAL A 25 6.89 -25.29 -17.20
C VAL A 25 6.58 -23.79 -17.13
N LEU A 26 6.49 -23.26 -15.91
CA LEU A 26 6.41 -21.82 -15.68
C LEU A 26 7.70 -21.19 -16.19
N ALA A 27 7.60 -20.48 -17.31
CA ALA A 27 8.71 -19.69 -17.86
C ALA A 27 9.08 -18.61 -16.84
N THR A 28 10.27 -18.70 -16.26
CA THR A 28 10.84 -17.65 -15.43
C THR A 28 11.30 -16.52 -16.35
N SER A 29 10.52 -15.43 -16.38
CA SER A 29 10.98 -14.18 -16.99
C SER A 29 12.04 -13.54 -16.09
N PRO A 30 13.05 -12.87 -16.63
CA PRO A 30 14.04 -12.20 -15.81
C PRO A 30 13.38 -11.12 -14.94
N ALA A 31 13.78 -11.08 -13.68
CA ALA A 31 13.26 -10.19 -12.63
C ALA A 31 13.66 -8.71 -12.86
N SER A 32 13.26 -8.11 -13.98
CA SER A 32 13.72 -6.78 -14.39
C SER A 32 12.85 -5.62 -13.92
N ALA A 33 11.56 -5.82 -13.70
CA ALA A 33 10.65 -4.72 -13.38
C ALA A 33 10.31 -4.56 -11.88
N ALA A 34 10.60 -5.56 -11.07
CA ALA A 34 10.29 -5.53 -9.63
C ALA A 34 11.32 -4.77 -8.78
N ALA A 35 12.49 -4.49 -9.34
CA ALA A 35 13.65 -4.02 -8.60
C ALA A 35 13.80 -2.49 -8.65
N GLY A 36 12.88 -1.75 -8.05
CA GLY A 36 13.18 -0.40 -7.58
C GLY A 36 13.96 -0.47 -6.26
N THR A 37 14.62 0.62 -5.89
CA THR A 37 15.26 0.76 -4.58
C THR A 37 14.32 1.53 -3.66
N ALA A 38 13.99 0.94 -2.51
CA ALA A 38 13.15 1.61 -1.53
C ALA A 38 13.79 2.92 -1.04
N THR A 39 12.98 3.95 -0.94
CA THR A 39 13.38 5.29 -0.53
C THR A 39 12.92 5.60 0.90
N GLY A 40 13.29 6.76 1.41
CA GLY A 40 12.81 7.25 2.69
C GLY A 40 13.07 6.28 3.84
N TYR A 41 12.16 6.21 4.79
CA TYR A 41 12.32 5.32 5.94
C TYR A 41 12.27 3.83 5.58
N ALA A 42 11.63 3.42 4.48
CA ALA A 42 11.68 2.03 4.04
C ALA A 42 13.09 1.58 3.61
N SER A 43 14.01 2.50 3.31
CA SER A 43 15.42 2.20 3.04
C SER A 43 16.25 1.97 4.31
N GLN A 44 15.70 2.28 5.48
CA GLN A 44 16.38 2.16 6.77
C GLN A 44 16.13 0.81 7.42
N ASN A 45 16.71 0.57 8.61
CA ASN A 45 16.52 -0.67 9.37
C ASN A 45 16.82 -1.95 8.54
N GLY A 46 17.91 -1.93 7.77
CA GLY A 46 18.30 -3.02 6.87
C GLY A 46 17.67 -2.94 5.48
N GLY A 47 16.80 -1.96 5.23
CA GLY A 47 16.18 -1.71 3.93
C GLY A 47 15.00 -2.62 3.61
N THR A 48 14.33 -2.30 2.50
CA THR A 48 13.20 -3.08 1.98
C THR A 48 13.55 -3.58 0.58
N THR A 49 13.72 -4.88 0.44
CA THR A 49 14.08 -5.56 -0.81
C THR A 49 12.96 -6.47 -1.33
N GLY A 50 11.90 -6.63 -0.54
CA GLY A 50 10.76 -7.50 -0.89
C GLY A 50 11.18 -8.92 -1.22
N GLY A 51 10.67 -9.43 -2.33
CA GLY A 51 10.94 -10.77 -2.82
C GLY A 51 12.22 -10.92 -3.64
N GLN A 52 13.15 -9.95 -3.59
CA GLN A 52 14.38 -9.99 -4.39
C GLN A 52 15.15 -11.31 -4.18
N GLY A 53 15.59 -11.91 -5.28
CA GLY A 53 16.29 -13.20 -5.28
C GLY A 53 15.39 -14.43 -5.16
N GLY A 54 14.09 -14.25 -4.97
CA GLY A 54 13.10 -15.32 -4.94
C GLY A 54 12.52 -15.67 -6.30
N ALA A 55 11.66 -16.68 -6.30
CA ALA A 55 10.90 -17.08 -7.49
C ALA A 55 9.92 -15.96 -7.89
N THR A 56 9.72 -15.79 -9.20
CA THR A 56 8.68 -14.94 -9.77
C THR A 56 7.53 -15.81 -10.24
N VAL A 57 6.31 -15.50 -9.77
CA VAL A 57 5.09 -16.20 -10.15
C VAL A 57 4.04 -15.21 -10.64
N ARG A 58 3.09 -15.68 -11.44
CA ARG A 58 1.98 -14.86 -11.95
C ARG A 58 0.67 -15.22 -11.27
N ALA A 59 -0.14 -14.21 -10.99
CA ALA A 59 -1.46 -14.36 -10.40
C ALA A 59 -2.46 -13.42 -11.09
N THR A 60 -3.66 -13.94 -11.33
CA THR A 60 -4.80 -13.19 -11.87
C THR A 60 -6.02 -13.24 -10.95
N THR A 61 -5.89 -13.94 -9.81
CA THR A 61 -6.90 -14.04 -8.76
C THR A 61 -6.27 -13.91 -7.38
N GLY A 62 -7.04 -13.47 -6.39
CA GLY A 62 -6.59 -13.41 -5.01
C GLY A 62 -6.26 -14.79 -4.44
N THR A 63 -7.01 -15.81 -4.86
CA THR A 63 -6.70 -17.21 -4.48
C THR A 63 -5.31 -17.63 -4.97
N GLN A 64 -4.91 -17.27 -6.20
CA GLN A 64 -3.57 -17.56 -6.72
C GLN A 64 -2.48 -16.79 -5.96
N ILE A 65 -2.73 -15.52 -5.56
CA ILE A 65 -1.83 -14.77 -4.69
C ILE A 65 -1.64 -15.52 -3.36
N HIS A 66 -2.73 -15.94 -2.73
CA HIS A 66 -2.67 -16.70 -1.47
C HIS A 66 -1.95 -18.07 -1.64
N GLN A 67 -2.20 -18.78 -2.73
CA GLN A 67 -1.49 -20.02 -3.05
C GLN A 67 0.03 -19.79 -3.20
N ALA A 68 0.41 -18.73 -3.90
CA ALA A 68 1.81 -18.36 -4.05
C ALA A 68 2.46 -18.03 -2.70
N LEU A 69 1.79 -17.30 -1.82
CA LEU A 69 2.27 -16.97 -0.48
C LEU A 69 2.41 -18.22 0.41
N CYS A 70 1.41 -19.10 0.41
CA CYS A 70 1.34 -20.25 1.33
C CYS A 70 2.04 -21.50 0.81
N GLY A 71 2.38 -21.56 -0.48
CA GLY A 71 3.12 -22.64 -1.10
C GLY A 71 4.66 -22.53 -0.98
N ARG A 72 5.17 -21.48 -0.36
CA ARG A 72 6.61 -21.28 -0.16
C ARG A 72 7.18 -22.31 0.82
N ALA A 73 8.48 -22.58 0.74
CA ALA A 73 9.18 -23.49 1.67
C ALA A 73 9.10 -23.00 3.13
N SER A 74 9.07 -21.68 3.35
CA SER A 74 8.89 -21.06 4.66
C SER A 74 8.19 -19.69 4.53
N SER A 75 7.74 -19.14 5.65
CA SER A 75 7.16 -17.79 5.71
C SER A 75 8.14 -16.66 5.32
N SER A 76 9.43 -16.95 5.27
CA SER A 76 10.49 -16.00 4.90
C SER A 76 11.15 -16.29 3.55
N THR A 77 10.78 -17.35 2.84
CA THR A 77 11.29 -17.62 1.50
C THR A 77 10.91 -16.48 0.56
N PRO A 78 11.86 -15.81 -0.13
CA PRO A 78 11.55 -14.68 -0.99
C PRO A 78 10.64 -15.05 -2.16
N ILE A 79 9.71 -14.16 -2.54
CA ILE A 79 8.82 -14.36 -3.69
C ILE A 79 8.42 -13.03 -4.32
N ILE A 80 8.36 -13.00 -5.63
CA ILE A 80 7.79 -11.91 -6.44
C ILE A 80 6.49 -12.42 -7.07
N ILE A 81 5.38 -11.73 -6.84
CA ILE A 81 4.08 -12.07 -7.40
C ILE A 81 3.70 -10.98 -8.40
N GLU A 82 3.77 -11.32 -9.69
CA GLU A 82 3.28 -10.48 -10.78
C GLU A 82 1.77 -10.65 -10.90
N VAL A 83 1.04 -9.56 -10.65
CA VAL A 83 -0.43 -9.58 -10.64
C VAL A 83 -0.98 -8.82 -11.84
N SER A 84 -2.01 -9.36 -12.47
CA SER A 84 -2.75 -8.67 -13.54
C SER A 84 -4.25 -8.95 -13.46
N GLY A 85 -5.05 -8.03 -14.04
CA GLY A 85 -6.50 -8.15 -14.07
C GLY A 85 -7.17 -7.66 -12.77
N THR A 86 -8.43 -8.09 -12.55
CA THR A 86 -9.24 -7.66 -11.41
C THR A 86 -9.33 -8.74 -10.35
N ILE A 87 -8.84 -8.40 -9.17
CA ILE A 87 -8.90 -9.21 -7.96
C ILE A 87 -10.05 -8.68 -7.11
N ASN A 88 -10.95 -9.56 -6.67
CA ASN A 88 -12.13 -9.20 -5.90
C ASN A 88 -12.56 -10.31 -4.93
N HIS A 89 -13.62 -10.09 -4.16
CA HIS A 89 -14.14 -11.08 -3.21
C HIS A 89 -14.49 -12.43 -3.89
N GLY A 90 -15.04 -12.41 -5.11
CA GLY A 90 -15.47 -13.62 -5.82
C GLY A 90 -14.32 -14.52 -6.27
N ASN A 91 -13.09 -13.99 -6.37
CA ASN A 91 -11.91 -14.75 -6.78
C ASN A 91 -10.80 -14.81 -5.72
N THR A 92 -11.15 -14.54 -4.44
CA THR A 92 -10.19 -14.52 -3.33
C THR A 92 -10.66 -15.42 -2.20
N ALA A 93 -10.32 -16.70 -2.28
CA ALA A 93 -10.58 -17.69 -1.24
C ALA A 93 -9.46 -17.70 -0.19
N LYS A 94 -9.80 -18.18 1.01
CA LYS A 94 -8.81 -18.53 2.05
C LYS A 94 -7.93 -19.67 1.54
N VAL A 95 -6.63 -19.57 1.82
CA VAL A 95 -5.66 -20.66 1.59
C VAL A 95 -4.85 -20.85 2.86
N SER A 96 -4.59 -22.10 3.22
CA SER A 96 -3.69 -22.49 4.30
C SER A 96 -2.59 -23.38 3.73
N GLY A 97 -1.38 -23.22 4.20
CA GLY A 97 -0.22 -24.01 3.75
C GLY A 97 0.93 -23.93 4.74
N ASN A 98 2.08 -24.46 4.36
CA ASN A 98 3.25 -24.56 5.24
C ASN A 98 3.83 -23.20 5.65
N SER A 99 3.64 -22.17 4.84
CA SER A 99 4.28 -20.87 5.03
C SER A 99 3.32 -19.75 5.39
N CYS A 100 2.02 -19.96 5.34
CA CYS A 100 1.02 -18.97 5.78
C CYS A 100 -0.38 -19.55 5.95
N GLU A 101 -1.24 -18.75 6.59
CA GLU A 101 -2.67 -18.92 6.63
C GLU A 101 -3.30 -17.57 6.30
N THR A 102 -4.18 -17.54 5.29
CA THR A 102 -4.83 -16.31 4.83
C THR A 102 -6.31 -16.26 5.20
N ALA A 103 -6.97 -15.15 4.96
CA ALA A 103 -8.41 -14.99 5.09
C ALA A 103 -9.08 -14.88 3.70
N ALA A 104 -10.35 -15.17 3.61
CA ALA A 104 -11.14 -14.91 2.41
C ALA A 104 -11.50 -13.42 2.33
N GLY A 105 -11.65 -12.89 1.12
CA GLY A 105 -12.16 -11.54 0.88
C GLY A 105 -11.20 -10.39 1.27
N VAL A 106 -9.92 -10.67 1.44
CA VAL A 106 -8.83 -9.72 1.68
C VAL A 106 -7.53 -10.34 1.19
N ILE A 107 -6.58 -9.55 0.72
CA ILE A 107 -5.21 -10.05 0.50
C ILE A 107 -4.47 -9.95 1.83
N GLU A 108 -4.26 -11.07 2.49
CA GLU A 108 -3.65 -11.10 3.82
C GLU A 108 -2.19 -11.55 3.77
N LEU A 109 -1.31 -10.63 4.19
CA LEU A 109 0.11 -10.88 4.40
C LEU A 109 0.37 -10.92 5.91
N LYS A 110 0.23 -12.12 6.50
CA LYS A 110 0.30 -12.31 7.95
C LYS A 110 1.44 -13.23 8.34
N ARG A 111 2.32 -12.76 9.24
CA ARG A 111 3.49 -13.50 9.75
C ARG A 111 4.42 -13.99 8.65
N ILE A 112 4.60 -13.17 7.61
CA ILE A 112 5.43 -13.50 6.45
C ILE A 112 6.45 -12.39 6.19
N SER A 113 7.47 -12.70 5.41
CA SER A 113 8.45 -11.71 4.96
C SER A 113 8.95 -11.97 3.55
N ASN A 114 9.68 -10.98 3.01
CA ASN A 114 10.36 -11.07 1.73
C ASN A 114 9.39 -11.29 0.56
N VAL A 115 8.40 -10.41 0.44
CA VAL A 115 7.35 -10.48 -0.59
C VAL A 115 7.32 -9.20 -1.42
N THR A 116 7.25 -9.35 -2.74
CA THR A 116 6.89 -8.28 -3.67
C THR A 116 5.59 -8.64 -4.36
N ILE A 117 4.60 -7.74 -4.32
CA ILE A 117 3.39 -7.77 -5.15
C ILE A 117 3.51 -6.62 -6.13
N ILE A 118 3.51 -6.93 -7.43
CA ILE A 118 3.64 -5.92 -8.48
C ILE A 118 2.61 -6.12 -9.58
N GLY A 119 1.92 -5.05 -9.96
CA GLY A 119 1.01 -5.05 -11.11
C GLY A 119 1.79 -5.05 -12.42
N VAL A 120 1.40 -5.92 -13.35
CA VAL A 120 2.03 -6.07 -14.67
C VAL A 120 1.00 -6.02 -15.80
N GLY A 121 1.46 -5.88 -17.03
CA GLY A 121 0.61 -5.79 -18.22
C GLY A 121 -0.31 -4.56 -18.19
N GLY A 122 -1.61 -4.77 -18.31
CA GLY A 122 -2.63 -3.71 -18.21
C GLY A 122 -2.92 -3.22 -16.77
N GLY A 123 -2.13 -3.69 -15.78
CA GLY A 123 -2.26 -3.36 -14.37
C GLY A 123 -3.02 -4.42 -13.56
N ALA A 124 -2.99 -4.25 -12.25
CA ALA A 124 -3.71 -5.03 -11.27
C ALA A 124 -4.69 -4.15 -10.50
N VAL A 125 -5.95 -4.55 -10.42
CA VAL A 125 -6.99 -3.84 -9.69
C VAL A 125 -7.53 -4.74 -8.58
N PHE A 126 -7.36 -4.33 -7.33
CA PHE A 126 -8.01 -4.92 -6.17
C PHE A 126 -9.30 -4.14 -5.95
N ASP A 127 -10.43 -4.74 -6.36
CA ASP A 127 -11.73 -4.09 -6.36
C ASP A 127 -12.56 -4.54 -5.16
N GLN A 128 -12.89 -3.61 -4.29
CA GLN A 128 -13.57 -3.83 -3.02
C GLN A 128 -12.81 -4.76 -2.04
N LEU A 129 -11.53 -4.97 -2.27
CA LEU A 129 -10.71 -5.94 -1.56
C LEU A 129 -9.41 -5.28 -1.13
N GLY A 130 -9.21 -5.12 0.18
CA GLY A 130 -8.03 -4.50 0.76
C GLY A 130 -6.82 -5.43 0.80
N ILE A 131 -5.66 -4.82 1.01
CA ILE A 131 -4.40 -5.52 1.31
C ILE A 131 -4.08 -5.29 2.79
N HIS A 132 -4.03 -6.36 3.57
CA HIS A 132 -3.82 -6.31 5.00
C HIS A 132 -2.50 -6.97 5.38
N ILE A 133 -1.60 -6.20 6.02
CA ILE A 133 -0.25 -6.63 6.41
C ILE A 133 -0.20 -6.69 7.94
N ARG A 134 0.12 -7.85 8.50
CA ARG A 134 0.16 -8.08 9.95
C ARG A 134 1.38 -8.88 10.36
N GLU A 135 2.06 -8.46 11.41
CA GLU A 135 3.22 -9.19 11.97
C GLU A 135 4.24 -9.59 10.87
N SER A 136 4.44 -8.72 9.88
CA SER A 136 5.18 -9.00 8.65
C SER A 136 6.24 -7.95 8.38
N ARG A 137 7.22 -8.29 7.55
CA ARG A 137 8.32 -7.38 7.24
C ARG A 137 8.90 -7.60 5.84
N ASN A 138 9.60 -6.58 5.34
CA ASN A 138 10.25 -6.60 4.04
C ASN A 138 9.25 -6.89 2.90
N ILE A 139 8.27 -6.00 2.77
CA ILE A 139 7.16 -6.10 1.82
C ILE A 139 7.23 -4.95 0.83
N ILE A 140 7.11 -5.25 -0.46
CA ILE A 140 6.96 -4.26 -1.53
C ILE A 140 5.61 -4.45 -2.20
N ILE A 141 4.85 -3.36 -2.37
CA ILE A 141 3.62 -3.30 -3.15
C ILE A 141 3.77 -2.20 -4.19
N ARG A 142 3.75 -2.55 -5.47
CA ARG A 142 3.99 -1.60 -6.57
C ARG A 142 3.00 -1.73 -7.71
N ASN A 143 2.72 -0.63 -8.37
CA ASN A 143 1.98 -0.57 -9.62
C ASN A 143 0.60 -1.27 -9.58
N VAL A 144 -0.13 -1.07 -8.48
CA VAL A 144 -1.46 -1.65 -8.30
C VAL A 144 -2.50 -0.58 -7.98
N THR A 145 -3.75 -0.84 -8.32
CA THR A 145 -4.90 -0.05 -7.88
C THR A 145 -5.67 -0.82 -6.83
N VAL A 146 -5.93 -0.21 -5.67
CA VAL A 146 -6.84 -0.73 -4.64
C VAL A 146 -7.98 0.25 -4.50
N ARG A 147 -9.21 -0.22 -4.69
CA ARG A 147 -10.36 0.70 -4.73
C ARG A 147 -11.59 0.17 -4.00
N ASN A 148 -12.36 1.11 -3.46
CA ASN A 148 -13.69 0.90 -2.92
C ASN A 148 -13.77 -0.18 -1.84
N VAL A 149 -12.75 -0.24 -0.98
CA VAL A 149 -12.70 -1.21 0.12
C VAL A 149 -13.64 -0.78 1.22
N LYS A 150 -14.60 -1.64 1.57
CA LYS A 150 -15.52 -1.47 2.69
C LYS A 150 -15.30 -2.52 3.77
N LYS A 151 -15.66 -2.22 4.99
CA LYS A 151 -15.64 -3.22 6.09
C LYS A 151 -16.48 -4.41 5.72
N SER A 152 -15.90 -5.61 5.80
CA SER A 152 -16.58 -6.86 5.41
C SER A 152 -16.00 -8.08 6.14
N GLY A 153 -16.74 -9.19 6.06
CA GLY A 153 -16.40 -10.44 6.73
C GLY A 153 -17.12 -10.63 8.07
N SER A 154 -17.30 -11.91 8.47
CA SER A 154 -17.86 -12.30 9.77
C SER A 154 -17.10 -13.53 10.29
N PRO A 155 -16.16 -13.39 11.25
CA PRO A 155 -15.68 -12.10 11.82
C PRO A 155 -15.03 -11.21 10.75
N THR A 156 -14.94 -9.90 11.02
CA THR A 156 -14.40 -8.91 10.07
C THR A 156 -12.99 -9.29 9.66
N SER A 157 -12.79 -9.59 8.38
CA SER A 157 -11.49 -9.90 7.77
C SER A 157 -10.92 -8.70 7.00
N ASN A 158 -11.80 -7.84 6.48
CA ASN A 158 -11.46 -6.62 5.76
C ASN A 158 -11.88 -5.41 6.60
N GLY A 159 -10.91 -4.64 7.08
CA GLY A 159 -11.12 -3.49 7.98
C GLY A 159 -11.69 -2.25 7.31
N GLY A 160 -11.77 -2.21 5.97
CA GLY A 160 -12.20 -1.05 5.20
C GLY A 160 -11.04 -0.18 4.71
N ASP A 161 -9.80 -0.49 5.10
CA ASP A 161 -8.60 0.19 4.61
C ASP A 161 -8.20 -0.34 3.23
N ALA A 162 -7.74 0.53 2.32
CA ALA A 162 -7.21 0.06 1.05
C ALA A 162 -5.91 -0.72 1.27
N ILE A 163 -4.98 -0.16 2.04
CA ILE A 163 -3.81 -0.88 2.56
C ILE A 163 -3.72 -0.62 4.07
N GLY A 164 -3.92 -1.65 4.86
CA GLY A 164 -3.82 -1.60 6.33
C GLY A 164 -2.61 -2.37 6.85
N MET A 165 -1.91 -1.79 7.82
CA MET A 165 -0.73 -2.39 8.45
C MET A 165 -0.89 -2.38 9.97
N GLU A 166 -0.68 -3.52 10.63
CA GLU A 166 -0.78 -3.57 12.09
C GLU A 166 0.08 -4.67 12.73
N ASN A 167 0.32 -4.52 14.02
CA ASN A 167 1.00 -5.50 14.87
C ASN A 167 2.45 -5.79 14.44
N ASN A 168 3.35 -4.85 14.75
CA ASN A 168 4.80 -5.00 14.53
C ASN A 168 5.22 -5.14 13.06
N VAL A 169 4.55 -4.49 12.13
CA VAL A 169 4.97 -4.44 10.73
C VAL A 169 6.24 -3.58 10.59
N ARG A 170 7.19 -4.04 9.76
CA ARG A 170 8.47 -3.37 9.52
C ARG A 170 8.87 -3.42 8.05
N ASN A 171 9.51 -2.34 7.58
CA ASN A 171 10.10 -2.29 6.26
C ASN A 171 9.09 -2.61 5.16
N VAL A 172 8.20 -1.66 4.90
CA VAL A 172 7.21 -1.73 3.83
C VAL A 172 7.42 -0.57 2.87
N TRP A 173 7.51 -0.87 1.60
CA TRP A 173 7.54 0.12 0.52
C TRP A 173 6.34 -0.05 -0.38
N VAL A 174 5.48 0.97 -0.40
CA VAL A 174 4.32 1.06 -1.29
C VAL A 174 4.61 2.16 -2.30
N ASP A 175 4.57 1.82 -3.59
CA ASP A 175 5.08 2.69 -4.63
C ASP A 175 4.26 2.61 -5.91
N HIS A 176 3.99 3.75 -6.53
CA HIS A 176 3.19 3.84 -7.74
C HIS A 176 1.84 3.10 -7.64
N VAL A 177 1.08 3.37 -6.59
CA VAL A 177 -0.24 2.76 -6.40
C VAL A 177 -1.35 3.81 -6.53
N ASN A 178 -2.56 3.35 -6.88
CA ASN A 178 -3.77 4.15 -6.74
C ASN A 178 -4.58 3.59 -5.56
N LEU A 179 -4.86 4.40 -4.56
CA LEU A 179 -5.71 4.09 -3.42
C LEU A 179 -6.97 4.97 -3.52
N LEU A 180 -8.11 4.37 -3.79
CA LEU A 180 -9.32 5.10 -4.17
C LEU A 180 -10.51 4.66 -3.32
N ALA A 181 -11.34 5.60 -2.90
CA ALA A 181 -12.67 5.32 -2.37
C ALA A 181 -13.74 5.99 -3.25
N SER A 182 -14.99 5.88 -2.85
CA SER A 182 -16.13 6.57 -3.47
C SER A 182 -17.03 7.18 -2.39
N GLY A 183 -16.45 7.58 -1.28
CA GLY A 183 -17.16 8.16 -0.13
C GLY A 183 -16.37 8.06 1.16
N GLY A 184 -17.04 8.34 2.27
CA GLY A 184 -16.46 8.38 3.61
C GLY A 184 -16.93 7.24 4.54
N GLU A 185 -16.78 7.47 5.83
CA GLU A 185 -17.12 6.48 6.87
C GLU A 185 -18.62 6.14 6.90
N SER A 186 -19.48 7.11 6.61
CA SER A 186 -20.93 6.92 6.53
C SER A 186 -21.35 5.92 5.45
N GLU A 187 -20.56 5.82 4.36
CA GLU A 187 -20.77 4.87 3.28
C GLU A 187 -20.04 3.53 3.50
N GLY A 188 -19.34 3.37 4.64
CA GLY A 188 -18.65 2.14 5.04
C GLY A 188 -17.18 2.05 4.61
N TYR A 189 -16.59 3.14 4.12
CA TYR A 189 -15.15 3.23 3.85
C TYR A 189 -14.39 3.62 5.13
N ASP A 190 -13.13 3.25 5.23
CA ASP A 190 -12.22 3.71 6.29
C ASP A 190 -11.04 4.46 5.67
N GLY A 191 -9.82 4.30 6.18
CA GLY A 191 -8.63 4.96 5.65
C GLY A 191 -8.15 4.35 4.33
N LEU A 192 -7.40 5.12 3.55
CA LEU A 192 -6.75 4.57 2.36
C LEU A 192 -5.41 3.91 2.71
N PHE A 193 -4.68 4.44 3.72
CA PHE A 193 -3.35 3.96 4.08
C PHE A 193 -3.11 4.04 5.60
N ASP A 194 -3.39 2.96 6.30
CA ASP A 194 -3.44 2.93 7.77
C ASP A 194 -2.30 2.11 8.39
N MET A 195 -1.76 2.63 9.49
CA MET A 195 -0.70 2.01 10.27
C MET A 195 -1.03 2.02 11.77
N LYS A 196 -1.01 0.85 12.40
CA LYS A 196 -1.44 0.64 13.79
C LYS A 196 -0.47 -0.28 14.53
N ASN A 197 -0.48 -0.21 15.86
CA ASN A 197 0.15 -1.18 16.75
C ASN A 197 1.62 -1.49 16.40
N ASN A 198 2.48 -0.46 16.52
CA ASN A 198 3.92 -0.58 16.34
C ASN A 198 4.35 -0.90 14.88
N THR A 199 3.73 -0.26 13.90
CA THR A 199 4.16 -0.28 12.49
C THR A 199 5.22 0.79 12.25
N GLN A 200 6.37 0.43 11.66
CA GLN A 200 7.51 1.34 11.47
C GLN A 200 8.28 1.07 10.17
N TYR A 201 9.07 2.06 9.73
CA TYR A 201 9.93 2.00 8.53
C TYR A 201 9.12 1.77 7.26
N VAL A 202 8.17 2.66 7.01
CA VAL A 202 7.26 2.60 5.86
C VAL A 202 7.50 3.80 4.94
N THR A 203 7.44 3.58 3.63
CA THR A 203 7.39 4.65 2.63
C THR A 203 6.21 4.44 1.69
N LEU A 204 5.44 5.49 1.47
CA LEU A 204 4.48 5.64 0.38
C LEU A 204 5.02 6.66 -0.61
N SER A 205 5.28 6.26 -1.84
CA SER A 205 5.88 7.10 -2.86
C SER A 205 5.15 7.04 -4.20
N TYR A 206 5.19 8.14 -4.94
CA TYR A 206 4.65 8.23 -6.30
C TYR A 206 3.25 7.63 -6.46
N SER A 207 2.37 7.87 -5.50
CA SER A 207 1.06 7.22 -5.42
C SER A 207 -0.07 8.23 -5.43
N THR A 208 -1.29 7.78 -5.75
CA THR A 208 -2.48 8.63 -5.68
C THR A 208 -3.46 8.13 -4.62
N LEU A 209 -3.97 9.06 -3.80
CA LEU A 209 -5.01 8.83 -2.80
C LEU A 209 -6.17 9.76 -3.12
N ARG A 210 -7.35 9.21 -3.43
CA ARG A 210 -8.45 10.02 -3.94
C ARG A 210 -9.82 9.63 -3.41
N ASN A 211 -10.70 10.65 -3.34
CA ASN A 211 -12.15 10.53 -3.15
C ASN A 211 -12.52 9.77 -1.86
N SER A 212 -11.87 10.12 -0.76
CA SER A 212 -12.08 9.43 0.53
C SER A 212 -12.35 10.42 1.66
N GLY A 213 -13.19 10.03 2.60
CA GLY A 213 -13.34 10.77 3.85
C GLY A 213 -12.04 10.80 4.68
N ARG A 214 -11.15 9.80 4.50
CA ARG A 214 -9.91 9.67 5.27
C ARG A 214 -8.76 9.22 4.40
N GLY A 215 -7.67 9.98 4.36
CA GLY A 215 -6.44 9.60 3.63
C GLY A 215 -5.70 8.46 4.31
N GLY A 216 -5.55 8.51 5.62
CA GLY A 216 -4.91 7.45 6.40
C GLY A 216 -4.43 7.88 7.76
N LEU A 217 -4.11 6.92 8.63
CA LEU A 217 -3.63 7.20 9.98
C LEU A 217 -2.36 6.45 10.35
N VAL A 218 -1.66 7.01 11.33
CA VAL A 218 -0.54 6.43 12.05
C VAL A 218 -0.91 6.43 13.54
N GLY A 219 -1.23 5.26 14.08
CA GLY A 219 -1.75 5.07 15.42
C GLY A 219 -3.28 5.06 15.49
N SER A 220 -3.84 3.96 16.02
CA SER A 220 -5.28 3.71 16.10
C SER A 220 -5.98 4.55 17.18
N SER A 221 -5.23 4.97 18.21
CA SER A 221 -5.73 5.77 19.34
C SER A 221 -4.64 6.70 19.87
N GLU A 222 -4.99 7.62 20.77
CA GLU A 222 -4.01 8.54 21.39
C GLU A 222 -2.94 7.81 22.23
N SER A 223 -3.20 6.55 22.61
CA SER A 223 -2.22 5.69 23.32
C SER A 223 -1.37 4.83 22.37
N ASP A 224 -1.76 4.66 21.12
CA ASP A 224 -1.02 3.88 20.10
C ASP A 224 0.06 4.75 19.44
N ARG A 225 1.14 5.03 20.18
CA ARG A 225 2.20 6.00 19.78
C ARG A 225 3.51 5.33 19.32
N SER A 226 3.57 4.02 19.26
CA SER A 226 4.78 3.27 18.89
C SER A 226 5.00 3.15 17.38
N ASN A 227 4.07 3.67 16.59
CA ASN A 227 4.18 3.75 15.13
C ASN A 227 5.10 4.92 14.73
N GLY A 228 5.72 4.86 13.55
CA GLY A 228 6.52 5.98 13.07
C GLY A 228 7.64 5.56 12.13
N PHE A 229 8.57 6.51 11.88
CA PHE A 229 9.57 6.36 10.84
C PHE A 229 8.91 6.11 9.48
N ILE A 230 8.12 7.12 9.04
CA ILE A 230 7.29 7.01 7.84
C ILE A 230 7.66 8.12 6.87
N THR A 231 7.72 7.80 5.59
CA THR A 231 7.92 8.77 4.52
C THR A 231 6.74 8.75 3.56
N TYR A 232 6.29 9.93 3.18
CA TYR A 232 5.32 10.16 2.12
C TYR A 232 5.95 11.13 1.12
N HIS A 233 6.18 10.71 -0.14
CA HIS A 233 6.76 11.63 -1.12
C HIS A 233 6.22 11.43 -2.53
N HIS A 234 6.14 12.52 -3.25
CA HIS A 234 5.66 12.57 -4.63
C HIS A 234 4.26 11.94 -4.82
N ASN A 235 3.43 12.04 -3.79
CA ASN A 235 2.07 11.53 -3.83
C ASN A 235 1.08 12.63 -4.20
N LEU A 236 -0.02 12.24 -4.85
CA LEU A 236 -1.21 13.06 -5.02
C LEU A 236 -2.24 12.68 -3.96
N TYR A 237 -2.67 13.65 -3.17
CA TYR A 237 -3.88 13.58 -2.34
C TYR A 237 -4.93 14.48 -2.95
N GLU A 238 -6.05 13.94 -3.39
CA GLU A 238 -7.07 14.68 -4.09
C GLU A 238 -8.47 14.33 -3.60
N ASN A 239 -9.23 15.34 -3.21
CA ASN A 239 -10.59 15.20 -2.68
C ASN A 239 -10.64 14.24 -1.49
N ILE A 240 -9.93 14.62 -0.44
CA ILE A 240 -9.84 13.92 0.85
C ILE A 240 -10.40 14.85 1.93
N ASP A 241 -11.30 14.34 2.79
CA ASP A 241 -11.87 15.20 3.82
C ASP A 241 -10.85 15.45 4.94
N SER A 242 -10.18 14.39 5.43
CA SER A 242 -9.26 14.52 6.56
C SER A 242 -8.17 13.44 6.57
N ARG A 243 -7.23 13.54 7.52
CA ARG A 243 -6.16 12.55 7.75
C ARG A 243 -5.24 12.34 6.54
N ALA A 244 -4.58 13.40 6.10
CA ALA A 244 -3.66 13.35 4.96
C ALA A 244 -2.18 13.63 5.33
N PRO A 245 -1.53 12.83 6.24
CA PRO A 245 -2.05 11.81 7.14
C PRO A 245 -2.45 12.35 8.54
N LEU A 246 -3.13 11.51 9.35
CA LEU A 246 -3.21 11.69 10.80
C LEU A 246 -2.02 10.98 11.45
N LEU A 247 -1.31 11.67 12.34
CA LEU A 247 -0.13 11.15 13.07
C LEU A 247 -0.37 11.18 14.58
N ARG A 248 -0.17 10.05 15.24
CA ARG A 248 -0.16 9.90 16.70
C ARG A 248 1.18 9.34 17.16
N GLY A 249 1.99 10.18 17.79
CA GLY A 249 3.38 9.83 18.11
C GLY A 249 4.25 9.64 16.86
N GLY A 250 5.47 9.21 17.05
CA GLY A 250 6.40 8.87 15.98
C GLY A 250 6.90 10.07 15.16
N ILE A 251 7.62 9.75 14.11
CA ILE A 251 8.19 10.70 13.15
C ILE A 251 7.68 10.35 11.76
N ALA A 252 7.22 11.37 11.02
CA ALA A 252 6.88 11.24 9.61
C ALA A 252 7.53 12.38 8.79
N HIS A 253 7.98 12.06 7.59
CA HIS A 253 8.52 13.00 6.62
C HIS A 253 7.65 13.05 5.37
N MET A 254 7.06 14.18 5.09
CA MET A 254 6.24 14.46 3.91
C MET A 254 6.98 15.46 3.03
N TYR A 255 7.37 15.06 1.81
CA TYR A 255 8.02 15.98 0.87
C TYR A 255 7.55 15.78 -0.56
N ASN A 256 7.51 16.86 -1.30
CA ASN A 256 7.09 16.91 -2.70
C ASN A 256 5.74 16.22 -3.00
N ASN A 257 4.82 16.24 -2.04
CA ASN A 257 3.45 15.78 -2.27
C ASN A 257 2.59 16.94 -2.79
N HIS A 258 1.63 16.61 -3.63
CA HIS A 258 0.60 17.50 -4.12
C HIS A 258 -0.73 17.21 -3.43
N TYR A 259 -1.22 18.15 -2.66
CA TYR A 259 -2.49 18.08 -1.95
C TYR A 259 -3.49 19.00 -2.64
N VAL A 260 -4.62 18.45 -3.09
CA VAL A 260 -5.67 19.18 -3.79
C VAL A 260 -7.02 18.89 -3.15
N SER A 261 -7.74 19.94 -2.78
CA SER A 261 -9.09 19.81 -2.20
C SER A 261 -9.11 18.90 -0.96
N LEU A 262 -8.31 19.27 0.05
CA LEU A 262 -8.49 18.74 1.39
C LEU A 262 -9.63 19.52 2.04
N ASN A 263 -10.76 18.84 2.32
CA ASN A 263 -12.03 19.51 2.56
C ASN A 263 -12.19 19.97 4.02
N GLU A 264 -11.63 19.21 4.99
CA GLU A 264 -11.74 19.52 6.43
C GLU A 264 -10.38 19.79 7.06
N SER A 265 -9.42 18.85 6.88
CA SER A 265 -8.07 18.99 7.44
C SER A 265 -7.06 18.10 6.71
N GLY A 266 -5.79 18.53 6.68
CA GLY A 266 -4.69 17.83 6.05
C GLY A 266 -3.86 16.99 7.01
N ILE A 267 -2.57 17.36 7.13
CA ILE A 267 -1.59 16.74 8.03
C ILE A 267 -1.98 17.08 9.48
N ASN A 268 -2.47 16.09 10.20
CA ASN A 268 -2.90 16.24 11.58
C ASN A 268 -1.88 15.60 12.52
N SER A 269 -0.97 16.42 13.06
CA SER A 269 0.05 15.99 14.00
C SER A 269 -0.43 16.15 15.42
N ARG A 270 -0.50 15.05 16.19
CA ARG A 270 -0.97 15.05 17.58
C ARG A 270 -0.28 13.99 18.43
N ALA A 271 -0.58 13.97 19.74
CA ALA A 271 -0.04 12.99 20.68
C ALA A 271 1.50 12.89 20.66
N GLY A 272 2.20 14.04 20.52
CA GLY A 272 3.64 14.09 20.48
C GLY A 272 4.28 13.73 19.14
N ALA A 273 3.50 13.50 18.07
CA ALA A 273 4.02 13.23 16.74
C ALA A 273 4.89 14.40 16.22
N LYS A 274 5.86 14.08 15.38
CA LYS A 274 6.75 15.05 14.75
C LYS A 274 6.70 14.90 13.23
N ALA A 275 6.13 15.89 12.57
CA ALA A 275 6.00 15.93 11.13
C ALA A 275 7.12 16.81 10.52
N LYS A 276 7.90 16.29 9.57
CA LYS A 276 8.78 17.06 8.71
C LYS A 276 8.06 17.26 7.38
N VAL A 277 7.88 18.53 6.97
CA VAL A 277 7.00 18.90 5.85
C VAL A 277 7.76 19.83 4.91
N ASP A 278 8.33 19.26 3.83
CA ASP A 278 9.27 19.96 2.96
C ASP A 278 8.76 20.02 1.51
N ASN A 279 8.76 21.20 0.91
CA ASN A 279 8.49 21.44 -0.51
C ASN A 279 7.19 20.75 -1.03
N ASN A 280 6.14 20.66 -0.21
CA ASN A 280 4.84 20.19 -0.67
C ASN A 280 4.05 21.35 -1.32
N TYR A 281 3.09 21.01 -2.16
CA TYR A 281 2.17 21.94 -2.77
C TYR A 281 0.74 21.66 -2.29
N PHE A 282 0.14 22.61 -1.59
CA PHE A 282 -1.25 22.53 -1.11
C PHE A 282 -2.11 23.48 -1.94
N LYS A 283 -3.19 22.96 -2.50
CA LYS A 283 -4.08 23.73 -3.40
C LYS A 283 -5.55 23.56 -3.01
N ASN A 284 -6.28 24.69 -2.99
CA ASN A 284 -7.73 24.71 -2.75
C ASN A 284 -8.13 23.89 -1.53
N SER A 285 -7.44 24.03 -0.44
CA SER A 285 -7.52 23.14 0.72
C SER A 285 -7.77 23.91 2.00
N ARG A 286 -8.25 23.20 3.03
CA ARG A 286 -8.51 23.76 4.34
C ARG A 286 -7.64 23.10 5.40
N ASP A 287 -7.12 23.89 6.36
CA ASP A 287 -6.41 23.41 7.55
C ASP A 287 -5.37 22.32 7.26
N VAL A 288 -4.50 22.60 6.27
CA VAL A 288 -3.59 21.58 5.68
C VAL A 288 -2.53 21.06 6.61
N LEU A 289 -2.30 21.73 7.75
CA LEU A 289 -1.34 21.34 8.79
C LEU A 289 -1.80 21.85 10.15
N GLY A 290 -1.73 21.02 11.17
CA GLY A 290 -2.06 21.42 12.54
C GLY A 290 -2.23 20.26 13.49
N THR A 291 -2.84 20.55 14.66
CA THR A 291 -3.36 19.59 15.62
C THR A 291 -4.89 19.74 15.66
N PHE A 292 -5.62 18.72 15.27
CA PHE A 292 -7.07 18.77 15.09
C PHE A 292 -7.79 17.65 15.86
N TYR A 293 -8.96 17.98 16.41
CA TYR A 293 -9.85 17.04 17.12
C TYR A 293 -9.22 16.42 18.38
N THR A 294 -8.30 17.14 19.03
CA THR A 294 -7.64 16.71 20.27
C THR A 294 -7.00 17.88 20.98
N THR A 295 -6.84 17.78 22.28
CA THR A 295 -6.03 18.69 23.07
C THR A 295 -4.55 18.28 23.15
N GLU A 296 -4.21 17.05 22.74
CA GLU A 296 -2.86 16.50 22.77
C GLU A 296 -2.04 16.93 21.55
N ALA A 297 -1.21 17.94 21.74
CA ALA A 297 -0.42 18.55 20.67
C ALA A 297 0.57 17.57 19.99
N GLY A 298 0.75 17.75 18.69
CA GLY A 298 1.91 17.32 17.94
C GLY A 298 2.74 18.51 17.48
N TYR A 299 3.80 18.21 16.75
CA TYR A 299 4.80 19.20 16.33
C TYR A 299 5.14 19.03 14.85
N TRP A 300 5.70 20.10 14.26
CA TRP A 300 6.14 20.07 12.86
C TRP A 300 7.35 20.95 12.60
N GLN A 301 8.12 20.54 11.64
CA GLN A 301 9.13 21.36 10.96
C GLN A 301 8.70 21.57 9.52
N VAL A 302 8.69 22.81 9.06
CA VAL A 302 8.25 23.16 7.70
C VAL A 302 9.37 23.88 6.94
N SER A 303 9.50 23.59 5.64
CA SER A 303 10.39 24.28 4.74
C SER A 303 9.86 24.25 3.31
N GLY A 304 9.90 25.37 2.60
CA GLY A 304 9.67 25.46 1.16
C GLY A 304 8.27 25.10 0.64
N ASN A 305 7.27 24.94 1.50
CA ASN A 305 5.92 24.57 1.09
C ASN A 305 5.19 25.72 0.39
N VAL A 306 4.30 25.39 -0.55
CA VAL A 306 3.43 26.34 -1.24
C VAL A 306 1.99 26.14 -0.76
N PHE A 307 1.33 27.24 -0.39
CA PHE A 307 -0.06 27.28 0.06
C PHE A 307 -0.90 28.12 -0.95
N ASP A 308 -1.42 27.45 -1.97
CA ASP A 308 -2.22 28.05 -3.06
C ASP A 308 -3.70 27.94 -2.74
N ASN A 309 -4.35 29.06 -2.43
CA ASN A 309 -5.76 29.10 -2.02
C ASN A 309 -6.05 28.16 -0.84
N VAL A 310 -5.25 28.25 0.21
CA VAL A 310 -5.43 27.52 1.47
C VAL A 310 -6.14 28.40 2.48
N THR A 311 -7.20 27.86 3.08
CA THR A 311 -7.96 28.53 4.16
C THR A 311 -7.63 27.91 5.52
N TRP A 312 -7.69 28.73 6.56
CA TRP A 312 -7.37 28.33 7.93
C TRP A 312 -8.51 28.70 8.86
N SER A 313 -8.94 27.76 9.66
CA SER A 313 -9.94 27.98 10.70
C SER A 313 -9.39 28.82 11.84
N ALA A 314 -10.28 29.46 12.59
CA ALA A 314 -9.92 30.07 13.87
C ALA A 314 -9.51 28.96 14.88
N PRO A 315 -8.43 29.14 15.63
CA PRO A 315 -8.00 28.14 16.62
C PRO A 315 -8.99 28.00 17.76
N SER A 316 -9.12 26.76 18.27
CA SER A 316 -9.86 26.42 19.50
C SER A 316 -9.01 25.51 20.38
N SER A 317 -9.58 25.01 21.49
CA SER A 317 -8.87 24.13 22.44
C SER A 317 -8.39 22.83 21.79
N ASP A 318 -9.17 22.28 20.87
CA ASP A 318 -8.97 20.99 20.21
C ASP A 318 -8.76 21.11 18.69
N HIS A 319 -8.62 22.35 18.17
CA HIS A 319 -8.43 22.63 16.77
C HIS A 319 -7.42 23.76 16.60
N LYS A 320 -6.17 23.40 16.31
CA LYS A 320 -5.02 24.32 16.28
C LYS A 320 -4.34 24.25 14.90
N PRO A 321 -4.86 25.00 13.90
CA PRO A 321 -4.21 25.10 12.59
C PRO A 321 -2.84 25.78 12.70
N ALA A 322 -1.89 25.37 11.85
CA ALA A 322 -0.55 25.94 11.81
C ALA A 322 -0.52 27.34 11.17
N GLY A 323 -1.47 27.64 10.31
CA GLY A 323 -1.54 28.88 9.54
C GLY A 323 -2.45 29.96 10.14
N PRO A 324 -2.53 31.14 9.47
CA PRO A 324 -1.95 31.42 8.14
C PRO A 324 -0.43 31.66 8.13
N ASP A 325 0.22 32.04 9.24
CA ASP A 325 1.66 32.25 9.35
C ASP A 325 2.34 30.96 9.84
N VAL A 326 2.53 30.01 8.93
CA VAL A 326 3.02 28.66 9.24
C VAL A 326 4.49 28.68 9.66
N LYS A 327 4.77 28.31 10.90
CA LYS A 327 6.13 28.24 11.50
C LYS A 327 6.44 26.85 12.04
N SER A 328 7.72 26.48 12.00
CA SER A 328 8.18 25.27 12.65
C SER A 328 8.02 25.36 14.17
N THR A 329 7.58 24.27 14.78
CA THR A 329 7.41 24.13 16.25
C THR A 329 8.46 23.19 16.85
N THR A 330 9.23 22.48 16.00
CA THR A 330 10.30 21.55 16.39
C THR A 330 11.31 21.40 15.25
N THR A 331 12.42 20.70 15.50
CA THR A 331 13.37 20.24 14.48
C THR A 331 13.25 18.72 14.35
N VAL A 332 13.27 18.22 13.11
CA VAL A 332 13.16 16.79 12.77
C VAL A 332 14.32 16.39 11.87
N SER A 333 15.16 15.49 12.34
CA SER A 333 16.21 14.87 11.53
C SER A 333 15.71 13.57 10.92
N VAL A 334 16.12 13.30 9.68
CA VAL A 334 15.86 12.02 9.00
C VAL A 334 17.20 11.36 8.63
N PRO A 335 17.33 10.01 8.75
CA PRO A 335 18.62 9.33 8.62
C PRO A 335 18.97 8.90 7.19
N TYR A 336 18.29 9.43 6.18
CA TYR A 336 18.48 9.10 4.77
C TYR A 336 18.65 10.35 3.92
N SER A 337 19.31 10.21 2.78
CA SER A 337 19.41 11.27 1.76
C SER A 337 18.11 11.34 0.95
N PHE A 338 17.72 12.54 0.58
CA PHE A 338 16.58 12.81 -0.29
C PHE A 338 16.86 14.05 -1.15
N THR A 339 16.24 14.09 -2.32
CA THR A 339 16.29 15.25 -3.22
C THR A 339 14.93 15.92 -3.22
N LEU A 340 14.92 17.25 -3.17
CA LEU A 340 13.70 18.03 -3.23
C LEU A 340 13.53 18.62 -4.64
N ASP A 341 12.40 18.35 -5.25
CA ASP A 341 11.92 19.15 -6.38
C ASP A 341 11.49 20.54 -5.89
N GLN A 342 11.60 21.53 -6.75
CA GLN A 342 11.08 22.84 -6.43
C GLN A 342 9.57 22.75 -6.18
N ALA A 343 9.09 23.34 -5.09
CA ALA A 343 7.70 23.20 -4.66
C ALA A 343 6.69 23.61 -5.74
N ASN A 344 6.98 24.65 -6.52
CA ASN A 344 6.13 25.10 -7.63
C ASN A 344 6.06 24.10 -8.80
N CYS A 345 7.02 23.19 -8.92
CA CYS A 345 7.05 22.15 -9.94
C CYS A 345 6.28 20.89 -9.52
N VAL A 346 6.06 20.70 -8.21
CA VAL A 346 5.43 19.51 -7.63
C VAL A 346 4.11 19.10 -8.31
N PRO A 347 3.16 20.01 -8.61
CA PRO A 347 1.94 19.63 -9.32
C PRO A 347 2.22 18.96 -10.67
N ASN A 348 3.20 19.48 -11.42
CA ASN A 348 3.57 18.96 -12.74
C ASN A 348 4.33 17.63 -12.63
N VAL A 349 5.30 17.52 -11.72
CA VAL A 349 6.04 16.30 -11.44
C VAL A 349 5.08 15.17 -11.03
N VAL A 350 4.25 15.41 -10.02
CA VAL A 350 3.31 14.43 -9.48
C VAL A 350 2.28 13.98 -10.53
N SER A 351 1.82 14.88 -11.39
CA SER A 351 0.87 14.53 -12.46
C SER A 351 1.46 13.55 -13.49
N ARG A 352 2.78 13.52 -13.66
CA ARG A 352 3.47 12.65 -14.63
C ARG A 352 3.99 11.34 -14.01
N THR A 353 4.15 11.32 -12.70
CA THR A 353 4.85 10.21 -12.01
C THR A 353 3.94 9.42 -11.07
N ALA A 354 2.97 10.05 -10.40
CA ALA A 354 2.19 9.38 -9.38
C ALA A 354 1.10 8.45 -9.94
N GLY A 355 0.93 7.33 -9.28
CA GLY A 355 -0.12 6.35 -9.55
C GLY A 355 0.35 5.11 -10.30
N ALA A 356 -0.51 4.11 -10.30
CA ALA A 356 -0.29 2.88 -11.08
C ALA A 356 -0.37 3.13 -12.59
N ASN A 357 0.34 2.31 -13.35
CA ASN A 357 0.40 2.34 -14.81
C ASN A 357 1.03 3.62 -15.42
N THR A 358 1.81 4.37 -14.64
CA THR A 358 2.59 5.52 -15.11
C THR A 358 3.96 5.14 -15.67
N GLY A 359 4.25 3.84 -15.79
CA GLY A 359 5.55 3.31 -16.21
C GLY A 359 6.61 3.35 -15.10
N LEU A 360 6.19 3.46 -13.84
CA LEU A 360 7.07 3.55 -12.66
C LEU A 360 8.08 4.71 -12.78
N ARG A 361 7.60 5.84 -13.31
CA ARG A 361 8.44 7.03 -13.52
C ARG A 361 8.71 7.73 -12.19
N GLU A 362 9.94 8.06 -11.96
CA GLU A 362 10.36 8.88 -10.83
C GLU A 362 10.64 10.32 -11.30
N SER A 363 10.76 11.25 -10.36
CA SER A 363 11.16 12.61 -10.66
C SER A 363 12.62 12.64 -11.15
N ASP A 364 12.84 13.38 -12.20
CA ASP A 364 14.17 13.71 -12.75
C ASP A 364 14.63 15.14 -12.36
N GLY A 365 13.87 15.81 -11.48
CA GLY A 365 14.08 17.19 -11.06
C GLY A 365 13.60 18.25 -12.06
N SER A 366 13.04 17.83 -13.19
CA SER A 366 12.51 18.77 -14.19
C SER A 366 11.09 19.22 -13.87
N CYS A 367 10.83 20.48 -14.11
CA CYS A 367 9.51 21.12 -13.96
C CYS A 367 8.59 20.73 -15.18
#